data_f9d9ca262650685b3415ccb47c074fef
#
_entry.id   f9d9ca262650685b3415ccb47c074fef
#
_cell.length_a   1.000
_cell.length_b   1.000
_cell.length_c   1.000
_cell.angle_alpha   90.00
_cell.angle_beta   90.00
_cell.angle_gamma   90.00
#
_symmetry.space_group_name_H-M   'P 1'
#
loop_
_entity.id
_entity.type
_entity.pdbx_description
1 polymer ?
#
loop_
_entity_poly.entity_id
_entity_poly.type
_entity_poly.pdbx_seq_one_letter_code
_entity_poly.pdbx_strand_id
1 'polypeptide(L)'
;YTQMVNEKYCDREGRLQGHYPSIHQFRYFYRKNRKMQTYYMSRNGLKDYQRNYRPLVGDGVQEEYAAVGVGMLDSTICDIYLVDDSGNLVGRPILVACVDAYSSFCYGYSLLWEGGVYSLRNLMLNVVADKKEWCRRFGVLIEKDQWDCDCLPGVMVTDMGTEYMSGNFEQITELGVSVINLPAYRPELKGRVEKFFDLIQSEYKKYLKG
;
A
#
# COMPACT_ATOMS: atom_id res chain seq x y z
N TYR A 1 -38.58 8.98 4.76
CA TYR A 1 -39.56 9.47 5.71
C TYR A 1 -40.95 9.35 5.13
N THR A 2 -41.26 9.99 4.02
CA THR A 2 -42.58 9.97 3.38
C THR A 2 -43.08 8.54 3.14
N GLN A 3 -42.22 7.67 2.59
CA GLN A 3 -42.58 6.27 2.37
C GLN A 3 -42.97 5.57 3.68
N MET A 4 -42.15 5.72 4.73
CA MET A 4 -42.44 5.14 6.05
C MET A 4 -43.78 5.67 6.65
N VAL A 5 -44.04 6.98 6.48
CA VAL A 5 -45.31 7.57 6.96
C VAL A 5 -46.49 7.00 6.18
N ASN A 6 -46.40 6.93 4.86
CA ASN A 6 -47.43 6.37 4.01
C ASN A 6 -47.72 4.89 4.32
N GLU A 7 -46.70 4.09 4.52
CA GLU A 7 -46.86 2.65 4.78
C GLU A 7 -47.41 2.34 6.19
N LYS A 8 -47.04 3.15 7.19
CA LYS A 8 -47.32 2.82 8.59
C LYS A 8 -48.41 3.66 9.25
N TYR A 9 -48.68 4.85 8.73
CA TYR A 9 -49.54 5.83 9.37
C TYR A 9 -50.62 6.39 8.46
N CYS A 10 -50.76 5.89 7.23
CA CYS A 10 -51.88 6.22 6.34
C CYS A 10 -52.82 5.01 6.21
N ASP A 11 -54.12 5.31 6.08
CA ASP A 11 -55.11 4.33 5.71
C ASP A 11 -55.09 4.02 4.20
N ARG A 12 -55.99 3.13 3.77
CA ARG A 12 -56.13 2.74 2.35
C ARG A 12 -56.54 3.92 1.44
N GLU A 13 -57.06 4.98 2.01
CA GLU A 13 -57.47 6.20 1.31
C GLU A 13 -56.39 7.28 1.35
N GLY A 14 -55.20 6.99 1.91
CA GLY A 14 -54.09 7.91 2.02
C GLY A 14 -54.19 8.97 3.12
N ARG A 15 -55.13 8.81 4.05
CA ARG A 15 -55.34 9.74 5.17
C ARG A 15 -54.43 9.36 6.32
N LEU A 16 -53.76 10.37 6.90
CA LEU A 16 -52.90 10.19 8.07
C LEU A 16 -53.73 9.80 9.30
N GLN A 17 -53.34 8.73 9.97
CA GLN A 17 -54.00 8.23 11.16
C GLN A 17 -53.05 8.30 12.38
N GLY A 18 -53.59 8.87 13.48
CA GLY A 18 -52.90 8.93 14.76
C GLY A 18 -51.71 9.88 14.81
N HIS A 19 -50.93 9.71 15.87
CA HIS A 19 -49.70 10.46 16.03
C HIS A 19 -48.55 9.75 15.28
N TYR A 20 -47.92 10.42 14.33
CA TYR A 20 -46.75 9.95 13.60
C TYR A 20 -45.52 10.79 13.93
N PRO A 21 -44.33 10.24 13.85
CA PRO A 21 -43.13 10.96 14.20
C PRO A 21 -42.87 12.09 13.20
N SER A 22 -42.47 13.25 13.72
CA SER A 22 -41.99 14.34 12.86
C SER A 22 -40.74 13.95 12.11
N ILE A 23 -40.44 14.65 11.01
CA ILE A 23 -39.21 14.41 10.25
C ILE A 23 -37.93 14.59 11.11
N HIS A 24 -37.99 15.46 12.11
CA HIS A 24 -36.87 15.67 13.04
C HIS A 24 -36.68 14.47 13.98
N GLN A 25 -37.76 13.91 14.52
CA GLN A 25 -37.76 12.70 15.34
C GLN A 25 -37.27 11.49 14.53
N PHE A 26 -37.74 11.35 13.29
CA PHE A 26 -37.26 10.31 12.38
C PHE A 26 -35.78 10.44 12.07
N ARG A 27 -35.32 11.64 11.74
CA ARG A 27 -33.89 11.91 11.49
C ARG A 27 -33.03 11.61 12.72
N TYR A 28 -33.48 11.98 13.90
CA TYR A 28 -32.78 11.67 15.15
C TYR A 28 -32.67 10.17 15.38
N PHE A 29 -33.79 9.46 15.30
CA PHE A 29 -33.83 8.01 15.42
C PHE A 29 -32.94 7.32 14.40
N TYR A 30 -33.00 7.73 13.14
CA TYR A 30 -32.20 7.19 12.07
C TYR A 30 -30.70 7.39 12.33
N ARG A 31 -30.29 8.60 12.73
CA ARG A 31 -28.86 8.88 13.07
C ARG A 31 -28.38 8.04 14.24
N LYS A 32 -29.21 7.86 15.26
CA LYS A 32 -28.86 7.08 16.46
C LYS A 32 -28.73 5.58 16.19
N ASN A 33 -29.55 5.04 15.28
CA ASN A 33 -29.66 3.59 15.07
C ASN A 33 -28.99 3.10 13.77
N ARG A 34 -28.53 4.00 12.89
CA ARG A 34 -27.84 3.58 11.66
C ARG A 34 -26.50 2.94 11.99
N LYS A 35 -26.26 1.78 11.40
CA LYS A 35 -24.92 1.19 11.36
C LYS A 35 -24.10 1.91 10.29
N MET A 36 -22.95 2.49 10.67
CA MET A 36 -22.13 3.29 9.76
C MET A 36 -21.66 2.47 8.54
N GLN A 37 -21.29 1.22 8.77
CA GLN A 37 -20.94 0.30 7.71
C GLN A 37 -22.05 0.17 6.66
N THR A 38 -23.25 -0.22 7.07
CA THR A 38 -24.39 -0.38 6.16
C THR A 38 -24.75 0.93 5.47
N TYR A 39 -24.63 2.06 6.18
CA TYR A 39 -24.92 3.38 5.65
C TYR A 39 -23.99 3.76 4.48
N TYR A 40 -22.68 3.58 4.66
CA TYR A 40 -21.72 3.92 3.61
C TYR A 40 -21.71 2.91 2.46
N MET A 41 -21.82 1.61 2.77
CA MET A 41 -21.88 0.58 1.74
C MET A 41 -23.08 0.72 0.81
N SER A 42 -24.25 1.07 1.35
CA SER A 42 -25.48 1.24 0.54
C SER A 42 -25.48 2.49 -0.33
N ARG A 43 -24.70 3.51 0.02
CA ARG A 43 -24.63 4.79 -0.72
C ARG A 43 -23.49 4.83 -1.73
N ASN A 44 -22.34 4.37 -1.32
CA ASN A 44 -21.09 4.56 -2.05
C ASN A 44 -20.54 3.24 -2.60
N GLY A 45 -21.13 2.13 -2.23
CA GLY A 45 -20.66 0.80 -2.58
C GLY A 45 -19.56 0.28 -1.67
N LEU A 46 -19.30 -1.03 -1.79
CA LEU A 46 -18.34 -1.73 -0.95
C LEU A 46 -16.92 -1.22 -1.15
N LYS A 47 -16.51 -0.95 -2.39
CA LYS A 47 -15.16 -0.48 -2.71
C LYS A 47 -14.81 0.85 -2.04
N ASP A 48 -15.74 1.82 -2.13
CA ASP A 48 -15.54 3.14 -1.51
C ASP A 48 -15.56 3.05 0.01
N TYR A 49 -16.45 2.21 0.58
CA TYR A 49 -16.44 1.95 2.01
C TYR A 49 -15.11 1.37 2.49
N GLN A 50 -14.58 0.35 1.82
CA GLN A 50 -13.31 -0.29 2.18
C GLN A 50 -12.13 0.68 2.09
N ARG A 51 -12.15 1.58 1.11
CA ARG A 51 -11.08 2.54 0.89
C ARG A 51 -11.10 3.73 1.87
N ASN A 52 -12.29 4.28 2.16
CA ASN A 52 -12.42 5.60 2.77
C ASN A 52 -13.11 5.62 4.14
N TYR A 53 -13.88 4.59 4.48
CA TYR A 53 -14.76 4.62 5.66
C TYR A 53 -14.62 3.43 6.60
N ARG A 54 -13.90 2.40 6.21
CA ARG A 54 -13.63 1.27 7.08
C ARG A 54 -12.74 1.73 8.24
N PRO A 55 -13.11 1.44 9.51
CA PRO A 55 -12.22 1.69 10.63
C PRO A 55 -10.92 0.88 10.45
N LEU A 56 -9.79 1.54 10.53
CA LEU A 56 -8.50 0.89 10.65
C LEU A 56 -8.29 0.60 12.13
N VAL A 57 -8.37 -0.66 12.52
CA VAL A 57 -8.21 -1.10 13.90
C VAL A 57 -6.85 -1.79 14.00
N GLY A 58 -5.92 -1.17 14.71
CA GLY A 58 -4.58 -1.72 14.93
C GLY A 58 -3.60 -1.50 13.76
N ASP A 59 -2.37 -1.94 13.98
CA ASP A 59 -1.35 -2.07 12.94
C ASP A 59 -1.51 -3.46 12.30
N GLY A 60 -2.31 -3.55 11.25
CA GLY A 60 -2.58 -4.81 10.54
C GLY A 60 -1.32 -5.53 10.06
N VAL A 61 -0.21 -4.81 9.92
CA VAL A 61 1.10 -5.38 9.55
C VAL A 61 1.68 -6.20 10.71
N GLN A 62 1.62 -5.72 11.95
CA GLN A 62 2.16 -6.45 13.09
C GLN A 62 1.32 -7.68 13.47
N GLU A 63 0.02 -7.63 13.23
CA GLU A 63 -0.87 -8.78 13.47
C GLU A 63 -0.68 -9.87 12.41
N GLU A 64 -0.44 -9.49 11.16
CA GLU A 64 -0.29 -10.41 10.02
C GLU A 64 1.15 -10.95 9.90
N TYR A 65 2.16 -10.12 10.22
CA TYR A 65 3.59 -10.44 10.03
C TYR A 65 4.35 -10.27 11.34
N ALA A 66 4.29 -11.29 12.19
CA ALA A 66 4.84 -11.24 13.54
C ALA A 66 6.36 -11.54 13.64
N ALA A 67 7.03 -11.82 12.52
CA ALA A 67 8.45 -12.16 12.48
C ALA A 67 9.14 -11.62 11.23
N VAL A 68 10.47 -11.50 11.29
CA VAL A 68 11.31 -11.16 10.15
C VAL A 68 11.27 -12.25 9.07
N GLY A 69 11.52 -11.89 7.83
CA GLY A 69 11.56 -12.82 6.69
C GLY A 69 10.41 -12.65 5.70
N VAL A 70 9.58 -11.62 5.88
CA VAL A 70 8.51 -11.23 4.95
C VAL A 70 8.89 -9.93 4.25
N GLY A 71 9.27 -10.01 3.00
CA GLY A 71 9.64 -8.86 2.16
C GLY A 71 8.42 -8.26 1.47
N MET A 72 8.10 -7.02 1.78
CA MET A 72 7.10 -6.23 1.06
C MET A 72 7.74 -5.56 -0.14
N LEU A 73 7.20 -5.81 -1.33
CA LEU A 73 7.64 -5.20 -2.58
C LEU A 73 6.68 -4.11 -3.00
N ASP A 74 7.23 -2.96 -3.32
CA ASP A 74 6.48 -1.87 -3.92
C ASP A 74 7.40 -0.93 -4.70
N SER A 75 6.83 0.00 -5.46
CA SER A 75 7.54 0.98 -6.25
C SER A 75 6.97 2.38 -6.07
N THR A 76 7.83 3.37 -6.17
CA THR A 76 7.45 4.78 -6.16
C THR A 76 8.23 5.57 -7.18
N ILE A 77 7.61 6.60 -7.75
CA ILE A 77 8.32 7.57 -8.60
C ILE A 77 9.01 8.57 -7.67
N CYS A 78 10.33 8.69 -7.77
CA CYS A 78 11.09 9.62 -6.94
C CYS A 78 10.66 11.07 -7.17
N ASP A 79 10.59 11.86 -6.11
CA ASP A 79 10.25 13.29 -6.16
C ASP A 79 11.47 14.16 -6.56
N ILE A 80 12.18 13.71 -7.59
CA ILE A 80 13.36 14.38 -8.12
C ILE A 80 13.35 14.26 -9.64
N TYR A 81 13.68 15.35 -10.31
CA TYR A 81 13.95 15.36 -11.74
C TYR A 81 15.46 15.29 -11.96
N LEU A 82 15.88 14.37 -12.80
CA LEU A 82 17.28 14.26 -13.23
C LEU A 82 17.47 14.97 -14.58
N VAL A 83 18.65 15.51 -14.75
CA VAL A 83 19.11 16.15 -15.98
C VAL A 83 20.35 15.46 -16.49
N ASP A 84 20.60 15.50 -17.81
CA ASP A 84 21.83 15.04 -18.41
C ASP A 84 22.97 16.06 -18.19
N ASP A 85 24.19 15.71 -18.61
CA ASP A 85 25.37 16.57 -18.52
C ASP A 85 25.22 17.89 -19.32
N SER A 86 24.29 17.95 -20.25
CA SER A 86 23.95 19.12 -21.04
C SER A 86 22.84 19.98 -20.42
N GLY A 87 22.28 19.55 -19.28
CA GLY A 87 21.18 20.23 -18.59
C GLY A 87 19.79 19.91 -19.12
N ASN A 88 19.64 18.94 -20.04
CA ASN A 88 18.33 18.55 -20.53
C ASN A 88 17.62 17.64 -19.52
N LEU A 89 16.31 17.82 -19.40
CA LEU A 89 15.49 16.99 -18.52
C LEU A 89 15.44 15.55 -19.02
N VAL A 90 15.91 14.61 -18.18
CA VAL A 90 15.84 13.16 -18.43
C VAL A 90 14.54 12.59 -17.91
N GLY A 91 14.12 12.95 -16.69
CA GLY A 91 12.89 12.50 -16.09
C GLY A 91 13.02 12.19 -14.59
N ARG A 92 12.03 11.48 -14.06
CA ARG A 92 11.98 11.03 -12.66
C ARG A 92 12.26 9.53 -12.60
N PRO A 93 13.26 9.09 -11.82
CA PRO A 93 13.52 7.67 -11.65
C PRO A 93 12.44 6.98 -10.83
N ILE A 94 12.27 5.69 -11.06
CA ILE A 94 11.40 4.81 -10.28
C ILE A 94 12.27 4.06 -9.27
N LEU A 95 11.95 4.19 -7.99
CA LEU A 95 12.53 3.40 -6.91
C LEU A 95 11.65 2.20 -6.63
N VAL A 96 12.21 1.01 -6.75
CA VAL A 96 11.58 -0.25 -6.34
C VAL A 96 12.35 -0.76 -5.13
N ALA A 97 11.67 -1.23 -4.10
CA ALA A 97 12.31 -1.75 -2.89
C ALA A 97 11.59 -3.01 -2.36
N CYS A 98 12.39 -3.82 -1.67
CA CYS A 98 11.92 -4.94 -0.86
C CYS A 98 12.26 -4.63 0.61
N VAL A 99 11.24 -4.47 1.44
CA VAL A 99 11.36 -4.04 2.85
C VAL A 99 10.71 -5.08 3.74
N ASP A 100 11.39 -5.47 4.81
CA ASP A 100 10.84 -6.42 5.78
C ASP A 100 9.61 -5.84 6.49
N ALA A 101 8.53 -6.60 6.49
CA ALA A 101 7.25 -6.18 7.04
C ALA A 101 7.30 -5.95 8.56
N TYR A 102 8.08 -6.73 9.27
CA TYR A 102 8.21 -6.65 10.73
C TYR A 102 9.20 -5.56 11.17
N SER A 103 10.43 -5.63 10.70
CA SER A 103 11.55 -4.79 11.16
C SER A 103 11.69 -3.47 10.38
N SER A 104 11.09 -3.36 9.20
CA SER A 104 11.33 -2.30 8.20
C SER A 104 12.76 -2.32 7.63
N PHE A 105 13.48 -3.42 7.78
CA PHE A 105 14.80 -3.60 7.20
C PHE A 105 14.71 -3.67 5.67
N CYS A 106 15.61 -2.99 4.97
CA CYS A 106 15.66 -3.02 3.51
C CYS A 106 16.48 -4.23 3.04
N TYR A 107 15.84 -5.22 2.42
CA TYR A 107 16.52 -6.34 1.77
C TYR A 107 17.29 -5.88 0.53
N GLY A 108 16.72 -4.96 -0.23
CA GLY A 108 17.33 -4.42 -1.43
C GLY A 108 16.45 -3.40 -2.14
N TYR A 109 17.06 -2.71 -3.11
CA TYR A 109 16.39 -1.72 -3.94
C TYR A 109 16.88 -1.75 -5.38
N SER A 110 16.15 -1.11 -6.27
CA SER A 110 16.57 -0.82 -7.64
C SER A 110 16.06 0.55 -8.05
N LEU A 111 16.90 1.31 -8.77
CA LEU A 111 16.53 2.58 -9.40
C LEU A 111 16.49 2.38 -10.91
N LEU A 112 15.41 2.77 -11.55
CA LEU A 112 15.12 2.51 -12.94
C LEU A 112 14.39 3.69 -13.58
N TRP A 113 14.39 3.70 -14.91
CA TRP A 113 13.60 4.62 -15.73
C TRP A 113 12.26 4.03 -16.16
N GLU A 114 12.20 2.71 -16.23
CA GLU A 114 11.02 1.95 -16.64
C GLU A 114 10.65 0.94 -15.56
N GLY A 115 9.37 0.81 -15.31
CA GLY A 115 8.82 -0.22 -14.42
C GLY A 115 8.70 -1.58 -15.12
N GLY A 116 8.18 -2.57 -14.41
CA GLY A 116 7.85 -3.88 -14.94
C GLY A 116 8.88 -4.96 -14.61
N VAL A 117 8.93 -6.01 -15.45
CA VAL A 117 9.71 -7.23 -15.19
C VAL A 117 11.20 -6.97 -14.96
N TYR A 118 11.77 -6.00 -15.68
CA TYR A 118 13.18 -5.63 -15.52
C TYR A 118 13.47 -5.02 -14.15
N SER A 119 12.50 -4.31 -13.57
CA SER A 119 12.63 -3.74 -12.24
C SER A 119 12.76 -4.82 -11.17
N LEU A 120 11.97 -5.87 -11.28
CA LEU A 120 12.00 -7.00 -10.36
C LEU A 120 13.32 -7.77 -10.44
N ARG A 121 13.81 -8.06 -11.66
CA ARG A 121 15.09 -8.74 -11.84
C ARG A 121 16.24 -7.97 -11.18
N ASN A 122 16.35 -6.67 -11.42
CA ASN A 122 17.39 -5.83 -10.85
C ASN A 122 17.28 -5.74 -9.33
N LEU A 123 16.06 -5.67 -8.82
CA LEU A 123 15.81 -5.73 -7.38
C LEU A 123 16.30 -7.05 -6.79
N MET A 124 15.95 -8.20 -7.37
CA MET A 124 16.40 -9.51 -6.87
C MET A 124 17.90 -9.65 -6.89
N LEU A 125 18.57 -9.19 -7.96
CA LEU A 125 20.02 -9.17 -8.02
C LEU A 125 20.65 -8.32 -6.90
N ASN A 126 20.05 -7.20 -6.55
CA ASN A 126 20.49 -6.39 -5.43
C ASN A 126 20.20 -7.07 -4.09
N VAL A 127 19.05 -7.71 -3.92
CA VAL A 127 18.69 -8.42 -2.67
C VAL A 127 19.72 -9.49 -2.32
N VAL A 128 20.20 -10.26 -3.29
CA VAL A 128 21.19 -11.34 -3.07
C VAL A 128 22.64 -10.89 -3.19
N ALA A 129 22.90 -9.64 -3.56
CA ALA A 129 24.26 -9.13 -3.70
C ALA A 129 24.90 -8.88 -2.33
N ASP A 130 26.24 -9.05 -2.25
CA ASP A 130 27.02 -8.51 -1.15
C ASP A 130 26.87 -6.99 -1.11
N LYS A 131 26.34 -6.48 -0.01
CA LYS A 131 25.99 -5.05 0.13
C LYS A 131 27.21 -4.15 0.24
N LYS A 132 28.31 -4.66 0.81
CA LYS A 132 29.57 -3.91 0.89
C LYS A 132 30.14 -3.68 -0.51
N GLU A 133 30.18 -4.72 -1.34
CA GLU A 133 30.63 -4.60 -2.73
C GLU A 133 29.64 -3.78 -3.58
N TRP A 134 28.34 -3.91 -3.32
CA TRP A 134 27.33 -3.11 -4.00
C TRP A 134 27.52 -1.62 -3.73
N CYS A 135 27.63 -1.21 -2.46
CA CYS A 135 27.82 0.19 -2.07
C CYS A 135 29.15 0.77 -2.60
N ARG A 136 30.22 -0.04 -2.63
CA ARG A 136 31.51 0.38 -3.15
C ARG A 136 31.44 0.85 -4.61
N ARG A 137 30.55 0.29 -5.44
CA ARG A 137 30.35 0.72 -6.84
C ARG A 137 29.90 2.18 -6.95
N PHE A 138 29.25 2.69 -5.91
CA PHE A 138 28.79 4.07 -5.84
C PHE A 138 29.67 4.96 -4.95
N GLY A 139 30.85 4.49 -4.58
CA GLY A 139 31.78 5.23 -3.71
C GLY A 139 31.36 5.29 -2.25
N VAL A 140 30.37 4.51 -1.84
CA VAL A 140 29.89 4.42 -0.45
C VAL A 140 30.60 3.26 0.24
N LEU A 141 31.38 3.56 1.28
CA LEU A 141 32.08 2.56 2.07
C LEU A 141 31.26 2.23 3.31
N ILE A 142 30.87 0.98 3.43
CA ILE A 142 30.17 0.44 4.60
C ILE A 142 30.91 -0.77 5.15
N GLU A 143 30.74 -1.05 6.44
CA GLU A 143 31.14 -2.33 7.02
C GLU A 143 30.02 -3.36 6.85
N LYS A 144 30.37 -4.64 6.94
CA LYS A 144 29.41 -5.72 6.65
C LYS A 144 28.18 -5.69 7.56
N ASP A 145 28.35 -5.36 8.83
CA ASP A 145 27.31 -5.29 9.85
C ASP A 145 26.33 -4.11 9.68
N GLN A 146 26.68 -3.11 8.86
CA GLN A 146 25.80 -1.95 8.60
C GLN A 146 24.66 -2.29 7.65
N TRP A 147 24.82 -3.27 6.77
CA TRP A 147 23.77 -3.78 5.90
C TRP A 147 24.06 -5.25 5.54
N ASP A 148 23.92 -6.13 6.51
CA ASP A 148 24.19 -7.56 6.37
C ASP A 148 22.96 -8.30 5.87
N CYS A 149 22.81 -8.35 4.55
CA CYS A 149 21.73 -9.08 3.89
C CYS A 149 22.16 -9.47 2.47
N ASP A 150 22.24 -10.75 2.21
CA ASP A 150 22.58 -11.36 0.92
C ASP A 150 21.64 -12.52 0.55
N CYS A 151 20.46 -12.57 1.17
CA CYS A 151 19.49 -13.63 0.99
C CYS A 151 18.08 -13.09 0.65
N LEU A 152 17.30 -13.92 -0.04
CA LEU A 152 15.89 -13.65 -0.30
C LEU A 152 15.06 -13.83 0.99
N PRO A 153 14.01 -13.02 1.21
CA PRO A 153 13.02 -13.30 2.25
C PRO A 153 12.28 -14.60 1.93
N GLY A 154 11.82 -15.31 2.96
CA GLY A 154 11.06 -16.56 2.78
C GLY A 154 9.68 -16.33 2.15
N VAL A 155 9.11 -15.15 2.39
CA VAL A 155 7.82 -14.72 1.81
C VAL A 155 8.00 -13.37 1.15
N MET A 156 7.47 -13.20 -0.04
CA MET A 156 7.36 -11.91 -0.72
C MET A 156 5.90 -11.51 -0.84
N VAL A 157 5.60 -10.31 -0.40
CA VAL A 157 4.26 -9.71 -0.44
C VAL A 157 4.26 -8.58 -1.45
N THR A 158 3.33 -8.62 -2.39
CA THR A 158 3.19 -7.61 -3.44
C THR A 158 1.72 -7.21 -3.60
N ASP A 159 1.47 -6.08 -4.24
CA ASP A 159 0.13 -5.78 -4.70
C ASP A 159 -0.15 -6.48 -6.04
N MET A 160 -1.42 -6.39 -6.49
CA MET A 160 -1.84 -6.95 -7.77
C MET A 160 -1.34 -6.12 -8.97
N GLY A 161 -0.14 -5.51 -8.90
CA GLY A 161 0.48 -4.84 -10.04
C GLY A 161 0.70 -5.80 -11.21
N THR A 162 0.51 -5.33 -12.43
CA THR A 162 0.64 -6.15 -13.65
C THR A 162 2.04 -6.74 -13.81
N GLU A 163 3.07 -6.05 -13.33
CA GLU A 163 4.45 -6.51 -13.32
C GLU A 163 4.67 -7.75 -12.43
N TYR A 164 3.86 -7.92 -11.38
CA TYR A 164 3.96 -9.03 -10.43
C TYR A 164 3.03 -10.19 -10.78
N MET A 165 2.19 -10.04 -11.79
CA MET A 165 1.33 -11.11 -12.34
C MET A 165 1.96 -11.85 -13.53
N SER A 166 3.17 -11.47 -13.96
CA SER A 166 3.84 -12.12 -15.07
C SER A 166 4.41 -13.49 -14.64
N GLY A 167 4.40 -14.48 -15.58
CA GLY A 167 4.95 -15.80 -15.33
C GLY A 167 6.45 -15.81 -14.93
N ASN A 168 7.16 -14.70 -15.09
CA ASN A 168 8.54 -14.55 -14.62
C ASN A 168 8.62 -14.41 -13.08
N PHE A 169 7.54 -14.00 -12.42
CA PHE A 169 7.49 -13.97 -10.95
C PHE A 169 7.33 -15.37 -10.36
N GLU A 170 6.70 -16.29 -11.12
CA GLU A 170 6.58 -17.69 -10.73
C GLU A 170 7.95 -18.37 -10.58
N GLN A 171 8.96 -17.94 -11.37
CA GLN A 171 10.34 -18.46 -11.25
C GLN A 171 10.98 -18.17 -9.87
N ILE A 172 10.53 -17.13 -9.17
CA ILE A 172 11.00 -16.83 -7.81
C ILE A 172 10.50 -17.90 -6.83
N THR A 173 9.32 -18.47 -7.08
CA THR A 173 8.79 -19.56 -6.25
C THR A 173 9.60 -20.83 -6.37
N GLU A 174 10.26 -21.07 -7.50
CA GLU A 174 11.19 -22.20 -7.70
C GLU A 174 12.42 -22.09 -6.79
N LEU A 175 12.76 -20.87 -6.34
CA LEU A 175 13.84 -20.63 -5.37
C LEU A 175 13.39 -20.85 -3.92
N GLY A 176 12.18 -21.35 -3.68
CA GLY A 176 11.64 -21.61 -2.35
C GLY A 176 11.00 -20.40 -1.67
N VAL A 177 10.80 -19.31 -2.38
CA VAL A 177 10.14 -18.10 -1.87
C VAL A 177 8.64 -18.20 -2.09
N SER A 178 7.84 -18.04 -1.04
CA SER A 178 6.39 -17.94 -1.16
C SER A 178 5.98 -16.55 -1.59
N VAL A 179 5.12 -16.42 -2.58
CA VAL A 179 4.62 -15.13 -3.07
C VAL A 179 3.17 -14.94 -2.68
N ILE A 180 2.85 -13.86 -1.99
CA ILE A 180 1.51 -13.50 -1.56
C ILE A 180 1.09 -12.19 -2.22
N ASN A 181 -0.02 -12.23 -2.95
CA ASN A 181 -0.65 -11.03 -3.47
C ASN A 181 -1.63 -10.46 -2.45
N LEU A 182 -1.44 -9.19 -2.09
CA LEU A 182 -2.35 -8.52 -1.17
C LEU A 182 -3.74 -8.37 -1.79
N PRO A 183 -4.79 -8.55 -0.98
CA PRO A 183 -6.13 -8.23 -1.41
C PRO A 183 -6.24 -6.76 -1.83
N ALA A 184 -6.94 -6.51 -2.92
CA ALA A 184 -7.24 -5.15 -3.36
C ALA A 184 -7.91 -4.34 -2.22
N TYR A 185 -7.57 -3.05 -2.12
CA TYR A 185 -8.15 -2.11 -1.15
C TYR A 185 -7.77 -2.35 0.33
N ARG A 186 -6.61 -2.94 0.58
CA ARG A 186 -6.02 -3.05 1.92
C ARG A 186 -4.67 -2.32 2.02
N PRO A 187 -4.65 -0.99 1.88
CA PRO A 187 -3.42 -0.19 1.90
C PRO A 187 -2.69 -0.28 3.25
N GLU A 188 -3.41 -0.55 4.34
CA GLU A 188 -2.80 -0.68 5.67
C GLU A 188 -1.74 -1.79 5.74
N LEU A 189 -1.81 -2.79 4.88
CA LEU A 189 -0.81 -3.86 4.84
C LEU A 189 0.51 -3.44 4.16
N LYS A 190 0.54 -2.30 3.48
CA LYS A 190 1.73 -1.73 2.82
C LYS A 190 2.42 -0.63 3.62
N GLY A 191 1.88 -0.24 4.76
CA GLY A 191 2.34 0.92 5.51
C GLY A 191 3.85 0.95 5.80
N ARG A 192 4.53 -0.21 5.88
CA ARG A 192 5.98 -0.29 6.12
C ARG A 192 6.79 0.17 4.90
N VAL A 193 6.48 -0.35 3.72
CA VAL A 193 7.21 0.03 2.50
C VAL A 193 6.88 1.46 2.07
N GLU A 194 5.63 1.91 2.24
CA GLU A 194 5.26 3.31 2.00
C GLU A 194 6.03 4.25 2.93
N LYS A 195 6.13 3.91 4.23
CA LYS A 195 6.92 4.68 5.18
C LYS A 195 8.41 4.68 4.87
N PHE A 196 8.94 3.58 4.35
CA PHE A 196 10.32 3.51 3.88
C PHE A 196 10.54 4.49 2.71
N PHE A 197 9.63 4.54 1.73
CA PHE A 197 9.75 5.49 0.62
C PHE A 197 9.68 6.95 1.10
N ASP A 198 8.77 7.27 2.02
CA ASP A 198 8.69 8.60 2.62
C ASP A 198 10.00 9.00 3.29
N LEU A 199 10.60 8.07 4.04
CA LEU A 199 11.90 8.29 4.71
C LEU A 199 13.00 8.58 3.69
N ILE A 200 13.16 7.72 2.68
CA ILE A 200 14.18 7.89 1.63
C ILE A 200 13.98 9.22 0.90
N GLN A 201 12.75 9.55 0.50
CA GLN A 201 12.46 10.79 -0.21
C GLN A 201 12.73 12.03 0.68
N SER A 202 12.43 11.95 1.96
CA SER A 202 12.74 13.04 2.90
C SER A 202 14.25 13.23 3.12
N GLU A 203 15.03 12.15 3.11
CA GLU A 203 16.47 12.20 3.33
C GLU A 203 17.20 12.83 2.15
N TYR A 204 17.02 12.34 0.91
CA TYR A 204 17.77 12.90 -0.21
C TYR A 204 17.39 14.34 -0.54
N LYS A 205 16.13 14.76 -0.28
CA LYS A 205 15.71 16.15 -0.48
C LYS A 205 16.53 17.16 0.32
N LYS A 206 17.09 16.77 1.46
CA LYS A 206 17.95 17.64 2.28
C LYS A 206 19.27 18.02 1.57
N TYR A 207 19.71 17.20 0.63
CA TYR A 207 20.96 17.41 -0.12
C TYR A 207 20.75 18.05 -1.49
N LEU A 208 19.50 18.17 -1.93
CA LEU A 208 19.17 18.85 -3.17
C LEU A 208 19.17 20.35 -2.90
N LYS A 209 20.03 21.07 -3.58
CA LYS A 209 19.95 22.55 -3.62
C LYS A 209 18.83 22.91 -4.56
N GLY A 210 17.85 23.69 -4.06
CA GLY A 210 16.78 24.28 -4.85
C GLY A 210 17.31 25.36 -5.81
#